data_cd8582f1a744feed206ffd5ded8e4e83
#
_entry.id   cd8582f1a744feed206ffd5ded8e4e83
#
_cell.length_a   1.000
_cell.length_b   1.000
_cell.length_c   1.000
_cell.angle_alpha   90.00
_cell.angle_beta   90.00
_cell.angle_gamma   90.00
#
_symmetry.space_group_name_H-M   'P 1'
#
loop_
_entity.id
_entity.type
_entity.pdbx_description
1 polymer ?
#
loop_
_entity_poly.entity_id
_entity_poly.type
_entity_poly.pdbx_seq_one_letter_code
_entity_poly.pdbx_strand_id
1 'polypeptide(L)'
;WDMTGDAGEGTLMTFSPDPRNNPAAADVVKEFKAAGIEPEGYVLYSYAALQVFEQAAMQAGSNDPAKVLKVMRKGKFDTVIGSLSFDKKGDVSLPGYVFYEWSKGNYKEL
;
A
#
# COMPACT_ATOMS: atom_id res chain seq x y z
N TRP A 1 4.36 -16.09 -14.29
CA TRP A 1 3.69 -17.38 -14.62
C TRP A 1 3.37 -17.49 -16.11
N ASP A 2 2.81 -16.48 -16.71
CA ASP A 2 2.37 -16.50 -18.12
C ASP A 2 3.50 -16.88 -19.11
N MET A 3 4.75 -16.59 -18.75
CA MET A 3 5.91 -16.92 -19.56
C MET A 3 6.57 -18.27 -19.17
N THR A 4 6.44 -18.69 -17.93
CA THR A 4 7.18 -19.83 -17.37
C THR A 4 6.32 -21.08 -17.23
N GLY A 5 5.01 -20.94 -17.06
CA GLY A 5 4.13 -22.04 -16.72
C GLY A 5 4.62 -22.81 -15.48
N ASP A 6 4.54 -24.14 -15.53
CA ASP A 6 4.92 -25.02 -14.42
C ASP A 6 6.41 -24.91 -14.03
N ALA A 7 7.27 -24.38 -14.91
CA ALA A 7 8.67 -24.10 -14.55
C ALA A 7 8.81 -22.98 -13.52
N GLY A 8 7.75 -22.20 -13.29
CA GLY A 8 7.70 -21.18 -12.24
C GLY A 8 7.30 -21.70 -10.86
N GLU A 9 6.93 -22.97 -10.73
CA GLU A 9 6.51 -23.54 -9.44
C GLU A 9 7.60 -23.43 -8.39
N GLY A 10 7.24 -22.98 -7.19
CA GLY A 10 8.17 -22.77 -6.08
C GLY A 10 9.08 -21.54 -6.20
N THR A 11 8.88 -20.69 -7.22
CA THR A 11 9.66 -19.45 -7.34
C THR A 11 9.36 -18.53 -6.18
N LEU A 12 10.41 -18.08 -5.49
CA LEU A 12 10.30 -17.09 -4.42
C LEU A 12 10.46 -15.68 -4.97
N MET A 13 9.67 -14.77 -4.46
CA MET A 13 9.81 -13.33 -4.72
C MET A 13 9.62 -12.52 -3.43
N THR A 14 10.19 -11.32 -3.41
CA THR A 14 9.94 -10.34 -2.35
C THR A 14 9.07 -9.22 -2.88
N PHE A 15 8.08 -8.83 -2.10
CA PHE A 15 7.24 -7.68 -2.37
C PHE A 15 6.73 -7.09 -1.05
N SER A 16 6.10 -5.93 -1.09
CA SER A 16 5.41 -5.37 0.06
C SER A 16 4.25 -6.29 0.47
N PRO A 17 3.87 -6.35 1.77
CA PRO A 17 2.68 -7.07 2.22
C PRO A 17 1.46 -6.71 1.38
N ASP A 18 0.63 -7.70 1.06
CA ASP A 18 -0.57 -7.46 0.25
C ASP A 18 -1.60 -6.63 1.06
N PRO A 19 -1.83 -5.38 0.69
CA PRO A 19 -2.70 -4.49 1.47
C PRO A 19 -4.17 -4.88 1.41
N ARG A 20 -4.58 -5.76 0.49
CA ARG A 20 -5.94 -6.31 0.43
C ARG A 20 -6.28 -7.15 1.67
N ASN A 21 -5.25 -7.68 2.35
CA ASN A 21 -5.39 -8.45 3.59
C ASN A 21 -5.48 -7.55 4.84
N ASN A 22 -5.27 -6.24 4.70
CA ASN A 22 -5.39 -5.31 5.81
C ASN A 22 -6.86 -5.00 6.09
N PRO A 23 -7.37 -5.19 7.32
CA PRO A 23 -8.75 -4.84 7.67
C PRO A 23 -9.11 -3.37 7.35
N ALA A 24 -8.15 -2.45 7.44
CA ALA A 24 -8.36 -1.05 7.08
C ALA A 24 -8.67 -0.82 5.59
N ALA A 25 -8.34 -1.78 4.71
CA ALA A 25 -8.63 -1.71 3.29
C ALA A 25 -10.00 -2.31 2.92
N ALA A 26 -10.68 -3.00 3.81
CA ALA A 26 -11.83 -3.85 3.48
C ALA A 26 -12.92 -3.12 2.66
N ASP A 27 -13.31 -1.93 3.07
CA ASP A 27 -14.36 -1.16 2.39
C ASP A 27 -13.89 -0.67 1.01
N VAL A 28 -12.68 -0.15 0.92
CA VAL A 28 -12.10 0.33 -0.34
C VAL A 28 -11.90 -0.82 -1.33
N VAL A 29 -11.43 -1.98 -0.87
CA VAL A 29 -11.33 -3.19 -1.71
C VAL A 29 -12.70 -3.60 -2.25
N LYS A 30 -13.74 -3.54 -1.42
CA LYS A 30 -15.12 -3.82 -1.85
C LYS A 30 -15.61 -2.84 -2.93
N GLU A 31 -15.31 -1.56 -2.77
CA GLU A 31 -15.66 -0.54 -3.76
C GLU A 31 -14.94 -0.77 -5.11
N PHE A 32 -13.64 -1.04 -5.10
CA PHE A 32 -12.88 -1.39 -6.30
C PHE A 32 -13.47 -2.60 -7.01
N LYS A 33 -13.76 -3.68 -6.26
CA LYS A 33 -14.35 -4.90 -6.82
C LYS A 33 -15.75 -4.65 -7.39
N ALA A 34 -16.56 -3.82 -6.75
CA ALA A 34 -17.87 -3.44 -7.27
C ALA A 34 -17.78 -2.66 -8.60
N ALA A 35 -16.67 -1.94 -8.79
CA ALA A 35 -16.36 -1.26 -10.06
C ALA A 35 -15.69 -2.19 -11.10
N GLY A 36 -15.53 -3.49 -10.82
CA GLY A 36 -14.89 -4.45 -11.70
C GLY A 36 -13.34 -4.35 -11.71
N ILE A 37 -12.75 -3.74 -10.69
CA ILE A 37 -11.31 -3.55 -10.57
C ILE A 37 -10.79 -4.40 -9.42
N GLU A 38 -9.84 -5.30 -9.68
CA GLU A 38 -9.06 -5.96 -8.61
C GLU A 38 -7.89 -5.05 -8.21
N PRO A 39 -7.84 -4.56 -6.94
CA PRO A 39 -6.83 -3.61 -6.52
C PRO A 39 -5.49 -4.28 -6.17
N GLU A 40 -4.85 -4.86 -7.17
CA GLU A 40 -3.55 -5.55 -7.04
C GLU A 40 -2.35 -4.61 -7.03
N GLY A 41 -1.19 -5.15 -6.64
CA GLY A 41 0.09 -4.47 -6.71
C GLY A 41 0.10 -3.15 -5.94
N TYR A 42 0.32 -2.04 -6.64
CA TYR A 42 0.47 -0.72 -6.03
C TYR A 42 -0.83 0.09 -5.91
N VAL A 43 -1.99 -0.44 -6.30
CA VAL A 43 -3.25 0.32 -6.31
C VAL A 43 -3.58 0.90 -4.93
N LEU A 44 -3.59 0.07 -3.90
CA LEU A 44 -3.90 0.52 -2.53
C LEU A 44 -2.77 1.35 -1.91
N TYR A 45 -1.52 1.16 -2.32
CA TYR A 45 -0.42 2.04 -1.92
C TYR A 45 -0.58 3.45 -2.50
N SER A 46 -0.99 3.57 -3.76
CA SER A 46 -1.29 4.86 -4.40
C SER A 46 -2.50 5.53 -3.75
N TYR A 47 -3.53 4.77 -3.41
CA TYR A 47 -4.69 5.26 -2.66
C TYR A 47 -4.27 5.83 -1.31
N ALA A 48 -3.45 5.08 -0.55
CA ALA A 48 -2.94 5.52 0.75
C ALA A 48 -2.10 6.81 0.64
N ALA A 49 -1.31 6.96 -0.42
CA ALA A 49 -0.54 8.19 -0.65
C ALA A 49 -1.46 9.43 -0.77
N LEU A 50 -2.59 9.28 -1.46
CA LEU A 50 -3.60 10.35 -1.56
C LEU A 50 -4.28 10.62 -0.20
N GLN A 51 -4.59 9.58 0.58
CA GLN A 51 -5.13 9.74 1.94
C GLN A 51 -4.18 10.51 2.86
N VAL A 52 -2.88 10.22 2.77
CA VAL A 52 -1.85 10.96 3.53
C VAL A 52 -1.83 12.43 3.12
N PHE A 53 -1.84 12.71 1.81
CA PHE A 53 -1.82 14.09 1.30
C PHE A 53 -3.06 14.85 1.74
N GLU A 54 -4.25 14.26 1.60
CA GLU A 54 -5.51 14.86 2.02
C GLU A 54 -5.50 15.23 3.50
N GLN A 55 -5.18 14.26 4.37
CA GLN A 55 -5.13 14.48 5.81
C GLN A 55 -4.09 15.55 6.18
N ALA A 56 -2.93 15.54 5.55
CA ALA A 56 -1.89 16.52 5.81
C ALA A 56 -2.29 17.92 5.34
N ALA A 57 -2.95 18.06 4.19
CA ALA A 57 -3.45 19.34 3.68
C ALA A 57 -4.57 19.90 4.58
N MET A 58 -5.47 19.05 5.04
CA MET A 58 -6.53 19.44 5.98
C MET A 58 -5.93 19.93 7.31
N GLN A 59 -4.97 19.21 7.87
CA GLN A 59 -4.28 19.61 9.11
C GLN A 59 -3.46 20.90 8.92
N ALA A 60 -2.88 21.10 7.74
CA ALA A 60 -2.14 22.33 7.40
C ALA A 60 -3.06 23.52 7.12
N GLY A 61 -4.36 23.28 6.86
CA GLY A 61 -5.31 24.29 6.38
C GLY A 61 -4.86 24.93 5.06
N SER A 62 -4.13 24.18 4.21
CA SER A 62 -3.47 24.72 3.03
C SER A 62 -3.03 23.62 2.08
N ASN A 63 -3.03 23.92 0.76
CA ASN A 63 -2.41 23.10 -0.28
C ASN A 63 -0.98 23.55 -0.62
N ASP A 64 -0.43 24.50 0.12
CA ASP A 64 0.98 24.92 -0.06
C ASP A 64 1.90 23.76 0.30
N PRO A 65 2.78 23.30 -0.64
CA PRO A 65 3.61 22.12 -0.43
C PRO A 65 4.52 22.21 0.79
N ALA A 66 5.04 23.38 1.11
CA ALA A 66 5.92 23.55 2.26
C ALA A 66 5.19 23.38 3.59
N LYS A 67 3.95 23.86 3.65
CA LYS A 67 3.07 23.70 4.83
C LYS A 67 2.63 22.25 4.99
N VAL A 68 2.18 21.60 3.91
CA VAL A 68 1.76 20.20 3.89
C VAL A 68 2.92 19.29 4.30
N LEU A 69 4.10 19.47 3.70
CA LEU A 69 5.31 18.69 4.03
C LEU A 69 5.69 18.81 5.51
N LYS A 70 5.54 19.99 6.10
CA LYS A 70 5.82 20.21 7.52
C LYS A 70 4.90 19.37 8.42
N VAL A 71 3.64 19.23 8.03
CA VAL A 71 2.67 18.36 8.72
C VAL A 71 3.02 16.88 8.48
N MET A 72 3.28 16.48 7.23
CA MET A 72 3.62 15.10 6.89
C MET A 72 4.81 14.58 7.69
N ARG A 73 5.85 15.38 7.88
CA ARG A 73 7.06 14.99 8.64
C ARG A 73 6.83 14.73 10.13
N LYS A 74 5.73 15.18 10.69
CA LYS A 74 5.44 15.09 12.13
C LYS A 74 4.16 14.32 12.42
N GLY A 75 3.35 14.10 11.40
CA GLY A 75 2.03 13.52 11.52
C GLY A 75 2.05 11.99 11.58
N LYS A 76 0.91 11.49 12.00
CA LYS A 76 0.53 10.09 11.88
C LYS A 76 -0.77 10.05 11.10
N PHE A 77 -0.87 9.15 10.12
CA PHE A 77 -1.95 9.12 9.14
C PHE A 77 -2.57 7.74 9.10
N ASP A 78 -3.90 7.69 9.19
CA ASP A 78 -4.64 6.44 9.07
C ASP A 78 -5.03 6.23 7.61
N THR A 79 -4.62 5.10 7.06
CA THR A 79 -4.77 4.77 5.64
C THR A 79 -5.27 3.35 5.42
N VAL A 80 -5.63 3.03 4.19
CA VAL A 80 -6.00 1.66 3.78
C VAL A 80 -4.88 0.63 3.96
N ILE A 81 -3.63 1.07 4.09
CA ILE A 81 -2.50 0.18 4.36
C ILE A 81 -2.08 0.19 5.84
N GLY A 82 -2.89 0.78 6.69
CA GLY A 82 -2.67 0.94 8.13
C GLY A 82 -2.28 2.35 8.52
N SER A 83 -2.02 2.52 9.81
CA SER A 83 -1.58 3.81 10.37
C SER A 83 -0.08 3.96 10.16
N LEU A 84 0.34 5.06 9.55
CA LEU A 84 1.74 5.30 9.19
C LEU A 84 2.24 6.69 9.60
N SER A 85 3.55 6.80 9.69
CA SER A 85 4.30 8.05 9.87
C SER A 85 5.57 7.99 9.04
N PHE A 86 6.34 9.07 9.04
CA PHE A 86 7.61 9.15 8.30
C PHE A 86 8.76 9.44 9.24
N ASP A 87 9.91 8.84 8.98
CA ASP A 87 11.14 9.11 9.69
C ASP A 87 11.81 10.42 9.24
N LYS A 88 13.01 10.73 9.77
CA LYS A 88 13.76 11.93 9.40
C LYS A 88 14.19 11.98 7.94
N LYS A 89 14.36 10.81 7.31
CA LYS A 89 14.69 10.69 5.88
C LYS A 89 13.46 10.84 4.99
N GLY A 90 12.27 10.53 5.53
CA GLY A 90 11.00 10.44 4.81
C GLY A 90 10.61 9.01 4.49
N ASP A 91 11.29 8.02 5.07
CA ASP A 91 10.91 6.62 4.91
C ASP A 91 9.66 6.34 5.77
N VAL A 92 8.75 5.54 5.22
CA VAL A 92 7.51 5.18 5.89
C VAL A 92 7.74 4.16 7.00
N SER A 93 6.97 4.27 8.09
CA SER A 93 7.05 3.40 9.28
C SER A 93 6.34 2.04 9.14
N LEU A 94 6.06 1.60 7.93
CA LEU A 94 5.41 0.32 7.66
C LEU A 94 6.44 -0.82 7.51
N PRO A 95 6.03 -2.09 7.70
CA PRO A 95 6.87 -3.24 7.40
C PRO A 95 7.43 -3.17 5.99
N GLY A 96 8.66 -3.63 5.83
CA GLY A 96 9.31 -3.72 4.53
C GLY A 96 8.75 -4.83 3.65
N TYR A 97 9.63 -5.56 2.97
CA TYR A 97 9.25 -6.66 2.09
C TYR A 97 9.01 -7.93 2.87
N VAL A 98 8.07 -8.76 2.35
CA VAL A 98 7.80 -10.13 2.76
C VAL A 98 8.12 -11.08 1.61
N PHE A 99 8.20 -12.36 1.89
CA PHE A 99 8.40 -13.40 0.88
C PHE A 99 7.07 -13.96 0.40
N TYR A 100 7.00 -14.19 -0.89
CA TYR A 100 5.92 -14.90 -1.56
C TYR A 100 6.47 -16.10 -2.32
N GLU A 101 5.69 -17.15 -2.41
CA GLU A 101 5.96 -18.33 -3.22
C GLU A 101 4.90 -18.47 -4.31
N TRP A 102 5.34 -18.66 -5.54
CA TRP A 102 4.49 -18.99 -6.68
C TRP A 102 4.11 -20.47 -6.68
N SER A 103 2.81 -20.74 -6.81
CA SER A 103 2.27 -22.09 -6.96
C SER A 103 1.00 -22.08 -7.81
N LYS A 104 0.95 -22.94 -8.82
CA LYS A 104 -0.22 -23.14 -9.71
C LYS A 104 -0.76 -21.84 -10.30
N GLY A 105 0.11 -20.95 -10.73
CA GLY A 105 -0.28 -19.68 -11.34
C GLY A 105 -0.72 -18.57 -10.37
N ASN A 106 -0.58 -18.81 -9.07
CA ASN A 106 -0.86 -17.82 -8.03
C ASN A 106 0.35 -17.66 -7.12
N TYR A 107 0.35 -16.65 -6.29
CA TYR A 107 1.37 -16.43 -5.27
C TYR A 107 0.74 -16.32 -3.88
N LYS A 108 1.47 -16.75 -2.89
CA LYS A 108 1.05 -16.71 -1.48
C LYS A 108 2.19 -16.18 -0.62
N GLU A 109 1.86 -15.33 0.34
CA GLU A 109 2.78 -14.90 1.39
C GLU A 109 3.14 -16.07 2.30
N LEU A 110 4.44 -16.19 2.65
CA LEU A 110 5.00 -17.26 3.48
C LEU A 110 4.98 -16.92 4.98
#